data_abe119a2907f15659a42b4d6e55fc6bf
#
_entry.id   abe119a2907f15659a42b4d6e55fc6bf
#
_cell.length_a   1.000
_cell.length_b   1.000
_cell.length_c   1.000
_cell.angle_alpha   90.00
_cell.angle_beta   90.00
_cell.angle_gamma   90.00
#
_symmetry.space_group_name_H-M   'P 1'
#
loop_
_entity.id
_entity.type
_entity.pdbx_description
1 polymer ?
#
loop_
_entity_poly.entity_id
_entity_poly.type
_entity_poly.pdbx_seq_one_letter_code
_entity_poly.pdbx_strand_id
1 'polypeptide(L)'
;MSSKYNLRGVSADKEDVHAAIRSLDKGLYPSAFCKILPDLVGNDPDFCNIMHADTAGTKTSLAYMYWKETGDISVWKGIVQDAIVMNTDDMACVGCVDDIVLSSTIGRNKALIGKEVLSALIDATSEFIDNMKNLDVNIYLSGGETADVGDIVRTADVGFTAFARMKRSDLIVNRIRPGQVIVGLASYGKASYETEYNSGIGSNGLTMARHELFGGDYVDRYPETFAPQTNREYVYSGKGRLTDEINIAGQSYPLGKLALSPTRTFLPVLKLIFKDFRASIHGIIHNTGGGHSKVLKYCDSPVQIVKDHLLDIPPIFEIISKNAGVDWEEMFKVFNMGTRLEIYTDEETALEIIRISNLFDIEAGVIGRVEEVRNEVSRVVVSHE
;
A
#
# COMPACT_ATOMS: atom_id res chain seq x y z
N MET A 1 6.38 5.10 26.38
CA MET A 1 7.59 5.38 25.59
C MET A 1 7.12 5.72 24.20
N SER A 2 7.69 6.72 23.52
CA SER A 2 7.34 6.96 22.11
C SER A 2 7.81 5.77 21.27
N SER A 3 6.99 5.30 20.32
CA SER A 3 7.38 4.19 19.46
C SER A 3 8.64 4.55 18.66
N LYS A 4 9.46 3.57 18.29
CA LYS A 4 10.64 3.82 17.43
C LYS A 4 10.25 4.49 16.10
N TYR A 5 9.01 4.28 15.66
CA TYR A 5 8.44 4.92 14.49
C TYR A 5 8.36 6.44 14.67
N ASN A 6 7.85 6.90 15.82
CA ASN A 6 7.72 8.33 16.14
C ASN A 6 9.08 9.03 16.28
N LEU A 7 10.11 8.34 16.80
CA LEU A 7 11.48 8.89 16.94
C LEU A 7 12.14 9.23 15.60
N ARG A 8 11.61 8.73 14.49
CA ARG A 8 12.05 9.04 13.11
C ARG A 8 11.22 10.11 12.42
N GLY A 9 10.38 10.83 13.16
CA GLY A 9 9.56 11.92 12.65
C GLY A 9 8.35 11.44 11.81
N VAL A 10 7.89 10.20 12.02
CA VAL A 10 6.70 9.63 11.38
C VAL A 10 5.72 9.12 12.43
N SER A 11 4.42 9.14 12.13
CA SER A 11 3.36 8.67 13.01
C SER A 11 2.52 7.62 12.29
N ALA A 12 2.32 6.46 12.95
CA ALA A 12 1.42 5.42 12.44
C ALA A 12 -0.04 5.87 12.56
N ASP A 13 -0.39 6.57 13.62
CA ASP A 13 -1.77 6.98 13.93
C ASP A 13 -2.19 8.26 13.22
N LYS A 14 -1.22 9.07 12.76
CA LYS A 14 -1.47 10.37 12.09
C LYS A 14 -2.49 11.25 12.85
N GLU A 15 -2.40 11.30 14.19
CA GLU A 15 -3.36 12.00 15.05
C GLU A 15 -3.54 13.47 14.67
N ASP A 16 -2.43 14.17 14.36
CA ASP A 16 -2.46 15.58 13.93
C ASP A 16 -3.26 15.77 12.66
N VAL A 17 -3.10 14.86 11.67
CA VAL A 17 -3.86 14.88 10.42
C VAL A 17 -5.33 14.62 10.70
N HIS A 18 -5.64 13.59 11.52
CA HIS A 18 -7.02 13.27 11.87
C HIS A 18 -7.72 14.40 12.65
N ALA A 19 -6.99 15.09 13.53
CA ALA A 19 -7.50 16.27 14.22
C ALA A 19 -7.80 17.41 13.23
N ALA A 20 -6.89 17.67 12.29
CA ALA A 20 -7.03 18.74 11.30
C ALA A 20 -8.20 18.52 10.33
N ILE A 21 -8.47 17.25 9.92
CA ILE A 21 -9.54 16.93 8.95
C ILE A 21 -10.87 16.58 9.60
N ARG A 22 -10.98 16.58 10.95
CA ARG A 22 -12.19 16.13 11.68
C ARG A 22 -13.46 16.88 11.28
N SER A 23 -13.34 18.17 10.96
CA SER A 23 -14.44 19.04 10.57
C SER A 23 -14.74 19.06 9.08
N LEU A 24 -13.91 18.37 8.27
CA LEU A 24 -14.12 18.37 6.83
C LEU A 24 -15.29 17.47 6.44
N ASP A 25 -15.96 17.85 5.37
CA ASP A 25 -17.00 17.03 4.74
C ASP A 25 -16.46 15.66 4.34
N LYS A 26 -17.18 14.59 4.74
CA LYS A 26 -16.80 13.21 4.50
C LYS A 26 -17.33 12.64 3.17
N GLY A 27 -18.03 13.44 2.37
CA GLY A 27 -18.66 13.01 1.12
C GLY A 27 -19.99 12.30 1.32
N LEU A 28 -20.49 11.68 0.25
CA LEU A 28 -21.82 11.07 0.23
C LEU A 28 -21.93 9.83 1.15
N TYR A 29 -20.84 9.13 1.40
CA TYR A 29 -20.81 7.86 2.14
C TYR A 29 -19.63 7.86 3.14
N PRO A 30 -19.86 8.27 4.40
CA PRO A 30 -18.79 8.43 5.39
C PRO A 30 -17.99 7.16 5.75
N SER A 31 -18.57 5.96 5.55
CA SER A 31 -17.90 4.67 5.76
C SER A 31 -17.22 4.10 4.50
N ALA A 32 -17.31 4.80 3.36
CA ALA A 32 -16.57 4.42 2.16
C ALA A 32 -15.07 4.59 2.38
N PHE A 33 -14.26 3.71 1.77
CA PHE A 33 -12.80 3.74 1.93
C PHE A 33 -12.17 5.03 1.36
N CYS A 34 -12.68 5.51 0.22
CA CYS A 34 -12.36 6.81 -0.37
C CYS A 34 -13.53 7.78 -0.23
N LYS A 35 -13.25 9.08 -0.24
CA LYS A 35 -14.30 10.10 -0.27
C LYS A 35 -15.05 10.07 -1.61
N ILE A 36 -16.37 9.92 -1.54
CA ILE A 36 -17.26 9.90 -2.70
C ILE A 36 -17.94 11.25 -2.84
N LEU A 37 -17.79 11.87 -4.00
CA LEU A 37 -18.40 13.15 -4.35
C LEU A 37 -19.64 12.94 -5.25
N PRO A 38 -20.61 13.87 -5.25
CA PRO A 38 -21.61 13.92 -6.32
C PRO A 38 -20.93 13.96 -7.68
N ASP A 39 -21.63 13.59 -8.74
CA ASP A 39 -21.10 13.70 -10.09
C ASP A 39 -20.96 15.18 -10.52
N LEU A 40 -19.82 15.77 -10.19
CA LEU A 40 -19.50 17.17 -10.52
C LEU A 40 -19.18 17.37 -12.00
N VAL A 41 -18.82 16.29 -12.71
CA VAL A 41 -18.43 16.34 -14.12
C VAL A 41 -19.63 16.24 -15.06
N GLY A 42 -20.50 15.26 -14.81
CA GLY A 42 -21.66 14.98 -15.65
C GLY A 42 -23.00 15.52 -15.10
N ASN A 43 -23.02 15.91 -13.81
CA ASN A 43 -24.22 16.34 -13.09
C ASN A 43 -25.36 15.31 -13.18
N ASP A 44 -25.00 14.02 -13.12
CA ASP A 44 -25.93 12.89 -13.20
C ASP A 44 -26.09 12.27 -11.79
N PRO A 45 -27.32 12.22 -11.23
CA PRO A 45 -27.55 11.68 -9.89
C PRO A 45 -27.23 10.18 -9.77
N ASP A 46 -27.19 9.43 -10.86
CA ASP A 46 -26.86 8.00 -10.87
C ASP A 46 -25.35 7.74 -10.85
N PHE A 47 -24.54 8.79 -11.00
CA PHE A 47 -23.08 8.70 -10.99
C PHE A 47 -22.48 9.42 -9.78
N CYS A 48 -21.19 9.16 -9.57
CA CYS A 48 -20.37 9.81 -8.56
C CYS A 48 -18.94 10.00 -9.09
N ASN A 49 -18.20 10.89 -8.44
CA ASN A 49 -16.79 11.10 -8.73
C ASN A 49 -15.94 10.66 -7.53
N ILE A 50 -14.77 10.08 -7.83
CA ILE A 50 -13.74 9.73 -6.89
C ILE A 50 -12.46 10.39 -7.34
N MET A 51 -11.75 11.02 -6.41
CA MET A 51 -10.43 11.58 -6.65
C MET A 51 -9.53 11.22 -5.49
N HIS A 52 -8.36 10.67 -5.77
CA HIS A 52 -7.38 10.23 -4.78
C HIS A 52 -6.00 10.74 -5.16
N ALA A 53 -5.16 11.07 -4.18
CA ALA A 53 -3.78 11.48 -4.41
C ALA A 53 -2.87 10.85 -3.36
N ASP A 54 -1.81 10.18 -3.82
CA ASP A 54 -0.80 9.57 -2.97
C ASP A 54 0.56 9.53 -3.68
N THR A 55 1.62 9.25 -2.91
CA THR A 55 3.01 9.18 -3.37
C THR A 55 3.69 7.87 -2.95
N ALA A 56 4.82 7.55 -3.58
CA ALA A 56 5.66 6.42 -3.17
C ALA A 56 6.34 6.64 -1.81
N GLY A 57 6.31 7.85 -1.28
CA GLY A 57 6.89 8.21 0.00
C GLY A 57 8.40 8.01 0.07
N THR A 58 8.89 7.68 1.27
CA THR A 58 10.34 7.57 1.52
C THR A 58 11.02 6.35 0.88
N LYS A 59 10.27 5.49 0.19
CA LYS A 59 10.83 4.38 -0.59
C LYS A 59 11.73 4.89 -1.73
N THR A 60 11.46 6.07 -2.26
CA THR A 60 12.33 6.75 -3.24
C THR A 60 13.76 6.95 -2.75
N SER A 61 13.96 7.25 -1.46
CA SER A 61 15.29 7.35 -0.84
C SER A 61 16.02 6.01 -0.86
N LEU A 62 15.32 4.90 -0.65
CA LEU A 62 15.92 3.57 -0.72
C LEU A 62 16.26 3.19 -2.17
N ALA A 63 15.38 3.50 -3.12
CA ALA A 63 15.65 3.30 -4.55
C ALA A 63 16.89 4.06 -5.00
N TYR A 64 17.04 5.31 -4.54
CA TYR A 64 18.24 6.11 -4.79
C TYR A 64 19.50 5.43 -4.27
N MET A 65 19.50 4.98 -3.02
CA MET A 65 20.67 4.28 -2.43
C MET A 65 21.02 3.01 -3.20
N TYR A 66 20.01 2.18 -3.49
CA TYR A 66 20.22 0.91 -4.19
C TYR A 66 20.77 1.13 -5.60
N TRP A 67 20.18 2.06 -6.34
CA TRP A 67 20.68 2.44 -7.67
C TRP A 67 22.13 2.96 -7.62
N LYS A 68 22.48 3.80 -6.63
CA LYS A 68 23.86 4.30 -6.48
C LYS A 68 24.86 3.20 -6.14
N GLU A 69 24.46 2.20 -5.36
CA GLU A 69 25.33 1.08 -4.97
C GLU A 69 25.54 0.08 -6.11
N THR A 70 24.49 -0.20 -6.87
CA THR A 70 24.45 -1.34 -7.81
C THR A 70 24.40 -0.95 -9.27
N GLY A 71 24.04 0.30 -9.59
CA GLY A 71 23.75 0.75 -10.95
C GLY A 71 22.40 0.28 -11.49
N ASP A 72 21.61 -0.47 -10.71
CA ASP A 72 20.32 -1.02 -11.16
C ASP A 72 19.24 0.07 -11.21
N ILE A 73 19.02 0.62 -12.40
CA ILE A 73 17.99 1.65 -12.66
C ILE A 73 16.56 1.09 -12.59
N SER A 74 16.40 -0.25 -12.70
CA SER A 74 15.07 -0.86 -12.75
C SER A 74 14.26 -0.65 -11.47
N VAL A 75 14.91 -0.40 -10.34
CA VAL A 75 14.24 -0.13 -9.05
C VAL A 75 13.32 1.08 -9.08
N TRP A 76 13.57 2.02 -9.99
CA TRP A 76 12.70 3.19 -10.17
C TRP A 76 11.35 2.86 -10.81
N LYS A 77 11.26 1.73 -11.56
CA LYS A 77 9.98 1.21 -12.07
C LYS A 77 9.06 0.81 -10.93
N GLY A 78 9.61 0.16 -9.89
CA GLY A 78 8.87 -0.20 -8.68
C GLY A 78 8.32 1.02 -7.93
N ILE A 79 9.06 2.13 -7.91
CA ILE A 79 8.62 3.39 -7.29
C ILE A 79 7.38 3.97 -8.00
N VAL A 80 7.36 3.92 -9.33
CA VAL A 80 6.17 4.35 -10.11
C VAL A 80 4.98 3.46 -9.78
N GLN A 81 5.17 2.14 -9.78
CA GLN A 81 4.12 1.20 -9.41
C GLN A 81 3.61 1.46 -8.00
N ASP A 82 4.49 1.69 -7.02
CA ASP A 82 4.10 2.05 -5.66
C ASP A 82 3.16 3.27 -5.65
N ALA A 83 3.54 4.36 -6.33
CA ALA A 83 2.77 5.59 -6.34
C ALA A 83 1.42 5.45 -7.06
N ILE A 84 1.34 4.68 -8.15
CA ILE A 84 0.08 4.40 -8.86
C ILE A 84 -0.82 3.52 -8.00
N VAL A 85 -0.31 2.40 -7.48
CA VAL A 85 -1.10 1.39 -6.77
C VAL A 85 -1.66 1.93 -5.45
N MET A 86 -0.93 2.82 -4.75
CA MET A 86 -1.46 3.48 -3.55
C MET A 86 -2.74 4.28 -3.84
N ASN A 87 -2.88 4.81 -5.07
CA ASN A 87 -4.09 5.49 -5.51
C ASN A 87 -5.16 4.51 -5.99
N THR A 88 -4.79 3.65 -6.94
CA THR A 88 -5.76 2.83 -7.66
C THR A 88 -6.36 1.72 -6.80
N ASP A 89 -5.58 1.11 -5.90
CA ASP A 89 -6.08 0.06 -5.03
C ASP A 89 -6.91 0.63 -3.85
N ASP A 90 -6.63 1.88 -3.41
CA ASP A 90 -7.52 2.59 -2.50
C ASP A 90 -8.87 2.91 -3.17
N MET A 91 -8.87 3.30 -4.47
CA MET A 91 -10.09 3.47 -5.23
C MET A 91 -10.82 2.14 -5.49
N ALA A 92 -10.08 1.03 -5.66
CA ALA A 92 -10.65 -0.30 -5.80
C ALA A 92 -11.43 -0.74 -4.55
N CYS A 93 -11.05 -0.28 -3.37
CA CYS A 93 -11.79 -0.55 -2.12
C CYS A 93 -13.22 0.02 -2.12
N VAL A 94 -13.53 0.97 -3.00
CA VAL A 94 -14.90 1.47 -3.19
C VAL A 94 -15.54 0.95 -4.49
N GLY A 95 -14.94 -0.08 -5.12
CA GLY A 95 -15.45 -0.74 -6.31
C GLY A 95 -14.97 -0.17 -7.63
N CYS A 96 -14.08 0.84 -7.63
CA CYS A 96 -13.54 1.46 -8.83
C CYS A 96 -12.26 0.73 -9.27
N VAL A 97 -12.37 -0.08 -10.32
CA VAL A 97 -11.26 -0.90 -10.85
C VAL A 97 -10.99 -0.69 -12.33
N ASP A 98 -11.64 0.29 -12.93
CA ASP A 98 -11.57 0.53 -14.37
C ASP A 98 -11.80 2.01 -14.70
N ASP A 99 -11.42 2.43 -15.92
CA ASP A 99 -11.61 3.79 -16.43
C ASP A 99 -11.05 4.88 -15.50
N ILE A 100 -9.82 4.65 -15.00
CA ILE A 100 -9.14 5.54 -14.07
C ILE A 100 -8.23 6.50 -14.85
N VAL A 101 -8.36 7.79 -14.61
CA VAL A 101 -7.49 8.82 -15.18
C VAL A 101 -6.41 9.18 -14.16
N LEU A 102 -5.15 9.13 -14.58
CA LEU A 102 -3.98 9.48 -13.76
C LEU A 102 -3.34 10.79 -14.23
N SER A 103 -2.86 11.57 -13.29
CA SER A 103 -1.94 12.69 -13.51
C SER A 103 -0.73 12.52 -12.60
N SER A 104 0.49 12.56 -13.14
CA SER A 104 1.73 12.40 -12.38
C SER A 104 2.23 13.72 -11.79
N THR A 105 2.87 13.66 -10.63
CA THR A 105 3.62 14.78 -10.04
C THR A 105 4.97 14.27 -9.56
N ILE A 106 6.04 14.74 -10.19
CA ILE A 106 7.41 14.33 -9.88
C ILE A 106 8.20 15.55 -9.42
N GLY A 107 8.57 15.58 -8.14
CA GLY A 107 9.53 16.53 -7.60
C GLY A 107 10.91 15.90 -7.50
N ARG A 108 11.98 16.59 -7.95
CA ARG A 108 13.32 16.04 -7.84
C ARG A 108 14.37 17.05 -7.41
N ASN A 109 15.40 16.56 -6.79
CA ASN A 109 16.69 17.25 -6.70
C ASN A 109 17.48 16.95 -7.98
N LYS A 110 17.51 17.90 -8.92
CA LYS A 110 18.15 17.74 -10.23
C LYS A 110 19.64 17.41 -10.16
N ALA A 111 20.32 17.85 -9.11
CA ALA A 111 21.74 17.55 -8.91
C ALA A 111 22.01 16.06 -8.62
N LEU A 112 21.02 15.34 -8.09
CA LEU A 112 21.13 13.94 -7.67
C LEU A 112 20.39 13.00 -8.62
N ILE A 113 19.25 13.45 -9.16
CA ILE A 113 18.34 12.66 -10.01
C ILE A 113 18.45 13.18 -11.44
N GLY A 114 19.26 12.50 -12.24
CA GLY A 114 19.54 12.83 -13.63
C GLY A 114 18.43 12.47 -14.61
N LYS A 115 18.74 12.66 -15.90
CA LYS A 115 17.82 12.39 -17.00
C LYS A 115 17.44 10.90 -17.08
N GLU A 116 18.38 10.01 -16.80
CA GLU A 116 18.21 8.56 -16.88
C GLU A 116 17.13 8.05 -15.90
N VAL A 117 17.12 8.56 -14.66
CA VAL A 117 16.10 8.21 -13.67
C VAL A 117 14.75 8.78 -14.07
N LEU A 118 14.73 10.04 -14.54
CA LEU A 118 13.49 10.65 -14.99
C LEU A 118 12.88 9.89 -16.18
N SER A 119 13.70 9.47 -17.16
CA SER A 119 13.22 8.63 -18.25
C SER A 119 12.66 7.30 -17.73
N ALA A 120 13.39 6.63 -16.81
CA ALA A 120 12.92 5.38 -16.22
C ALA A 120 11.56 5.52 -15.49
N LEU A 121 11.31 6.64 -14.81
CA LEU A 121 10.03 6.92 -14.16
C LEU A 121 8.90 7.12 -15.18
N ILE A 122 9.16 7.88 -16.25
CA ILE A 122 8.16 8.16 -17.29
C ILE A 122 7.83 6.89 -18.09
N ASP A 123 8.86 6.15 -18.51
CA ASP A 123 8.70 4.90 -19.26
C ASP A 123 7.95 3.85 -18.43
N ALA A 124 8.28 3.73 -17.14
CA ALA A 124 7.59 2.82 -16.23
C ALA A 124 6.10 3.13 -16.05
N THR A 125 5.71 4.41 -16.14
CA THR A 125 4.29 4.80 -16.09
C THR A 125 3.54 4.20 -17.28
N SER A 126 4.11 4.33 -18.48
CA SER A 126 3.53 3.77 -19.70
C SER A 126 3.50 2.24 -19.65
N GLU A 127 4.61 1.60 -19.24
CA GLU A 127 4.70 0.14 -19.07
C GLU A 127 3.64 -0.39 -18.10
N PHE A 128 3.41 0.28 -16.97
CA PHE A 128 2.39 -0.13 -16.00
C PHE A 128 0.99 -0.06 -16.61
N ILE A 129 0.67 1.03 -17.29
CA ILE A 129 -0.64 1.23 -17.94
C ILE A 129 -0.88 0.17 -19.02
N ASP A 130 0.13 -0.11 -19.86
CA ASP A 130 0.04 -1.12 -20.91
C ASP A 130 -0.15 -2.53 -20.31
N ASN A 131 0.55 -2.85 -19.22
CA ASN A 131 0.38 -4.11 -18.50
C ASN A 131 -1.04 -4.25 -17.94
N MET A 132 -1.59 -3.19 -17.33
CA MET A 132 -2.97 -3.20 -16.84
C MET A 132 -3.97 -3.38 -17.97
N LYS A 133 -3.77 -2.72 -19.11
CA LYS A 133 -4.61 -2.88 -20.30
C LYS A 133 -4.61 -4.32 -20.84
N ASN A 134 -3.46 -5.01 -20.80
CA ASN A 134 -3.35 -6.42 -21.18
C ASN A 134 -4.13 -7.36 -20.22
N LEU A 135 -4.43 -6.88 -19.03
CA LEU A 135 -5.24 -7.54 -18.00
C LEU A 135 -6.70 -7.03 -17.98
N ASP A 136 -7.12 -6.37 -19.05
CA ASP A 136 -8.47 -5.79 -19.20
C ASP A 136 -8.79 -4.69 -18.16
N VAL A 137 -7.79 -3.96 -17.68
CA VAL A 137 -7.95 -2.81 -16.79
C VAL A 137 -7.54 -1.54 -17.51
N ASN A 138 -8.49 -0.61 -17.69
CA ASN A 138 -8.26 0.64 -18.42
C ASN A 138 -7.81 1.74 -17.47
N ILE A 139 -6.60 2.22 -17.68
CA ILE A 139 -6.01 3.37 -16.99
C ILE A 139 -5.50 4.34 -18.05
N TYR A 140 -5.74 5.63 -17.86
CA TYR A 140 -5.40 6.68 -18.82
C TYR A 140 -4.47 7.71 -18.17
N LEU A 141 -3.34 7.99 -18.80
CA LEU A 141 -2.45 9.08 -18.36
C LEU A 141 -2.85 10.39 -19.02
N SER A 142 -3.24 11.39 -18.22
CA SER A 142 -3.58 12.73 -18.71
C SER A 142 -2.36 13.66 -18.81
N GLY A 143 -1.16 13.15 -18.47
CA GLY A 143 0.07 13.93 -18.35
C GLY A 143 0.47 14.14 -16.91
N GLY A 144 1.18 15.22 -16.62
CA GLY A 144 1.65 15.53 -15.28
C GLY A 144 2.64 16.68 -15.24
N GLU A 145 3.23 16.91 -14.07
CA GLU A 145 4.26 17.91 -13.81
C GLU A 145 5.55 17.26 -13.32
N THR A 146 6.68 17.79 -13.79
CA THR A 146 8.01 17.46 -13.26
C THR A 146 8.72 18.75 -12.85
N ALA A 147 9.00 18.90 -11.56
CA ALA A 147 9.59 20.10 -10.98
C ALA A 147 11.00 19.84 -10.42
N ASP A 148 11.93 20.73 -10.73
CA ASP A 148 13.27 20.76 -10.13
C ASP A 148 13.18 21.55 -8.80
N VAL A 149 13.03 20.85 -7.68
CA VAL A 149 12.69 21.40 -6.37
C VAL A 149 13.65 20.92 -5.27
N GLY A 150 14.95 20.89 -5.58
CA GLY A 150 16.01 20.39 -4.68
C GLY A 150 16.07 21.05 -3.31
N ASP A 151 15.53 22.27 -3.15
CA ASP A 151 15.47 22.96 -1.86
C ASP A 151 14.46 22.33 -0.90
N ILE A 152 13.44 21.61 -1.39
CA ILE A 152 12.39 20.97 -0.59
C ILE A 152 12.34 19.45 -0.74
N VAL A 153 12.82 18.89 -1.85
CA VAL A 153 12.91 17.45 -2.11
C VAL A 153 14.35 16.99 -2.10
N ARG A 154 14.70 16.09 -1.21
CA ARG A 154 16.10 15.66 -1.01
C ARG A 154 16.64 14.79 -2.13
N THR A 155 15.88 13.83 -2.62
CA THR A 155 16.19 12.97 -3.78
C THR A 155 15.10 13.11 -4.84
N ALA A 156 14.03 12.34 -4.74
CA ALA A 156 12.84 12.44 -5.57
C ALA A 156 11.59 12.20 -4.73
N ASP A 157 10.49 12.85 -5.12
CA ASP A 157 9.14 12.52 -4.71
C ASP A 157 8.33 12.17 -5.96
N VAL A 158 7.68 11.00 -5.97
CA VAL A 158 6.91 10.48 -7.09
C VAL A 158 5.49 10.23 -6.64
N GLY A 159 4.56 10.98 -7.18
CA GLY A 159 3.16 10.92 -6.82
C GLY A 159 2.24 10.90 -8.03
N PHE A 160 1.02 10.46 -7.79
CA PHE A 160 -0.07 10.51 -8.76
C PHE A 160 -1.33 11.03 -8.10
N THR A 161 -2.15 11.67 -8.93
CA THR A 161 -3.56 11.94 -8.64
C THR A 161 -4.38 11.06 -9.58
N ALA A 162 -5.31 10.30 -9.02
CA ALA A 162 -6.23 9.45 -9.75
C ALA A 162 -7.64 10.02 -9.68
N PHE A 163 -8.36 9.96 -10.80
CA PHE A 163 -9.76 10.38 -10.91
C PHE A 163 -10.58 9.32 -11.64
N ALA A 164 -11.79 9.09 -11.16
CA ALA A 164 -12.76 8.27 -11.86
C ALA A 164 -14.19 8.81 -11.69
N ARG A 165 -15.02 8.54 -12.68
CA ARG A 165 -16.47 8.70 -12.66
C ARG A 165 -17.10 7.33 -12.76
N MET A 166 -17.91 6.92 -11.78
CA MET A 166 -18.55 5.62 -11.77
C MET A 166 -20.03 5.70 -11.39
N LYS A 167 -20.79 4.65 -11.70
CA LYS A 167 -22.18 4.53 -11.27
C LYS A 167 -22.24 4.34 -9.76
N ARG A 168 -23.19 5.00 -9.10
CA ARG A 168 -23.43 4.81 -7.65
C ARG A 168 -23.90 3.40 -7.31
N SER A 169 -24.57 2.72 -8.23
CA SER A 169 -24.97 1.32 -8.08
C SER A 169 -23.78 0.37 -7.92
N ASP A 170 -22.62 0.76 -8.42
CA ASP A 170 -21.42 -0.07 -8.43
C ASP A 170 -20.50 0.22 -7.24
N LEU A 171 -20.86 1.19 -6.39
CA LEU A 171 -20.10 1.52 -5.20
C LEU A 171 -20.12 0.39 -4.17
N ILE A 172 -18.95 0.11 -3.62
CA ILE A 172 -18.79 -0.69 -2.40
C ILE A 172 -18.61 0.30 -1.24
N VAL A 173 -19.57 0.27 -0.31
CA VAL A 173 -19.54 1.05 0.92
C VAL A 173 -19.44 0.07 2.08
N ASN A 174 -18.47 0.27 2.96
CA ASN A 174 -18.23 -0.67 4.05
C ASN A 174 -19.46 -0.78 4.98
N ARG A 175 -20.00 -1.99 5.06
CA ARG A 175 -21.11 -2.42 5.94
C ARG A 175 -20.69 -3.67 6.69
N ILE A 176 -19.68 -3.51 7.52
CA ILE A 176 -19.05 -4.61 8.25
C ILE A 176 -19.94 -4.99 9.44
N ARG A 177 -20.39 -6.26 9.50
CA ARG A 177 -21.38 -6.76 10.48
C ARG A 177 -20.95 -8.11 11.02
N PRO A 178 -21.38 -8.46 12.25
CA PRO A 178 -21.19 -9.80 12.81
C PRO A 178 -21.75 -10.88 11.89
N GLY A 179 -21.06 -12.02 11.83
CA GLY A 179 -21.36 -13.16 10.96
C GLY A 179 -20.68 -13.14 9.60
N GLN A 180 -20.01 -12.06 9.23
CA GLN A 180 -19.19 -12.02 8.03
C GLN A 180 -17.81 -12.66 8.28
N VAL A 181 -17.23 -13.23 7.23
CA VAL A 181 -15.84 -13.71 7.19
C VAL A 181 -14.95 -12.70 6.50
N ILE A 182 -13.65 -12.83 6.74
CA ILE A 182 -12.61 -11.95 6.20
C ILE A 182 -11.72 -12.77 5.29
N VAL A 183 -11.72 -12.47 3.99
CA VAL A 183 -10.76 -13.06 3.04
C VAL A 183 -9.56 -12.12 2.94
N GLY A 184 -8.38 -12.64 3.30
CA GLY A 184 -7.11 -11.96 3.10
C GLY A 184 -6.47 -12.35 1.78
N LEU A 185 -5.92 -11.37 1.03
CA LEU A 185 -5.14 -11.59 -0.18
C LEU A 185 -3.68 -11.25 0.11
N ALA A 186 -2.78 -12.15 -0.29
CA ALA A 186 -1.35 -12.03 -0.04
C ALA A 186 -0.72 -10.88 -0.82
N SER A 187 0.15 -10.14 -0.12
CA SER A 187 1.01 -9.11 -0.72
C SER A 187 2.30 -9.68 -1.32
N TYR A 188 2.67 -10.91 -0.95
CA TYR A 188 3.95 -11.57 -1.25
C TYR A 188 3.80 -12.67 -2.31
N GLY A 189 4.94 -13.29 -2.65
CA GLY A 189 5.00 -14.34 -3.66
C GLY A 189 5.14 -13.74 -5.07
N LYS A 190 4.64 -14.42 -6.08
CA LYS A 190 4.69 -13.96 -7.47
C LYS A 190 3.35 -14.17 -8.15
N ALA A 191 2.58 -13.11 -8.33
CA ALA A 191 1.35 -13.17 -9.11
C ALA A 191 1.67 -13.43 -10.59
N SER A 192 0.72 -14.03 -11.34
CA SER A 192 0.88 -14.38 -12.74
C SER A 192 1.24 -13.21 -13.66
N TYR A 193 0.93 -11.98 -13.24
CA TYR A 193 1.27 -10.73 -13.94
C TYR A 193 2.51 -10.01 -13.37
N GLU A 194 3.19 -10.59 -12.38
CA GLU A 194 4.46 -10.07 -11.85
C GLU A 194 5.64 -10.80 -12.50
N THR A 195 6.73 -10.09 -12.74
CA THR A 195 7.94 -10.68 -13.37
C THR A 195 8.90 -11.26 -12.34
N GLU A 196 8.93 -10.71 -11.11
CA GLU A 196 9.85 -11.07 -10.03
C GLU A 196 9.07 -11.46 -8.77
N TYR A 197 9.76 -12.11 -7.82
CA TYR A 197 9.24 -12.37 -6.49
C TYR A 197 8.98 -11.05 -5.75
N ASN A 198 7.85 -10.95 -5.09
CA ASN A 198 7.45 -9.82 -4.26
C ASN A 198 7.57 -10.19 -2.78
N SER A 199 8.31 -9.41 -2.02
CA SER A 199 8.46 -9.62 -0.57
C SER A 199 7.20 -9.28 0.23
N GLY A 200 6.25 -8.59 -0.39
CA GLY A 200 5.03 -8.13 0.25
C GLY A 200 5.15 -6.84 1.05
N ILE A 201 6.33 -6.23 1.13
CA ILE A 201 6.57 -5.06 1.98
C ILE A 201 5.69 -3.86 1.62
N GLY A 202 5.45 -3.63 0.32
CA GLY A 202 4.71 -2.48 -0.17
C GLY A 202 5.41 -1.14 0.05
N SER A 203 4.63 -0.07 0.25
CA SER A 203 5.15 1.31 0.37
C SER A 203 4.98 1.92 1.77
N ASN A 204 4.19 1.32 2.65
CA ASN A 204 3.96 1.79 4.00
C ASN A 204 5.01 1.28 5.00
N GLY A 205 5.32 2.09 6.01
CA GLY A 205 6.31 1.72 7.03
C GLY A 205 7.77 1.80 6.57
N LEU A 206 8.05 2.23 5.34
CA LEU A 206 9.40 2.21 4.75
C LEU A 206 10.39 3.13 5.45
N THR A 207 9.94 4.20 6.12
CA THR A 207 10.83 5.02 6.95
C THR A 207 11.41 4.19 8.10
N MET A 208 10.59 3.37 8.77
CA MET A 208 11.08 2.46 9.79
C MET A 208 11.90 1.32 9.16
N ALA A 209 11.34 0.61 8.19
CA ALA A 209 11.95 -0.57 7.59
C ALA A 209 13.38 -0.32 7.10
N ARG A 210 13.61 0.74 6.29
CA ARG A 210 14.93 1.04 5.75
C ARG A 210 15.97 1.38 6.81
N HIS A 211 15.56 2.05 7.89
CA HIS A 211 16.46 2.39 8.99
C HIS A 211 16.75 1.20 9.91
N GLU A 212 15.84 0.25 10.02
CA GLU A 212 16.06 -0.97 10.80
C GLU A 212 16.76 -2.08 10.00
N LEU A 213 16.61 -2.10 8.69
CA LEU A 213 17.25 -3.12 7.85
C LEU A 213 18.74 -2.82 7.63
N PHE A 214 19.11 -1.57 7.37
CA PHE A 214 20.41 -1.21 6.82
C PHE A 214 21.35 -0.59 7.84
N GLY A 215 22.66 -0.80 7.64
CA GLY A 215 23.72 -0.44 8.59
C GLY A 215 24.15 1.03 8.54
N GLY A 216 24.82 1.47 9.63
CA GLY A 216 25.17 2.87 9.87
C GLY A 216 26.20 3.50 8.90
N ASP A 217 26.93 2.72 8.11
CA ASP A 217 27.85 3.25 7.08
C ASP A 217 27.11 4.02 5.97
N TYR A 218 25.82 3.74 5.76
CA TYR A 218 24.98 4.49 4.83
C TYR A 218 24.68 5.92 5.28
N VAL A 219 24.78 6.23 6.58
CA VAL A 219 24.57 7.58 7.12
C VAL A 219 25.52 8.61 6.50
N ASP A 220 26.80 8.26 6.42
CA ASP A 220 27.83 9.15 5.90
C ASP A 220 27.94 9.11 4.37
N ARG A 221 27.55 7.98 3.76
CA ARG A 221 27.60 7.81 2.29
C ARG A 221 26.41 8.46 1.57
N TYR A 222 25.24 8.51 2.19
CA TYR A 222 23.98 9.00 1.60
C TYR A 222 23.23 9.94 2.54
N PRO A 223 23.83 11.07 2.96
CA PRO A 223 23.20 12.00 3.91
C PRO A 223 21.91 12.64 3.35
N GLU A 224 21.72 12.63 2.03
CA GLU A 224 20.53 13.13 1.36
C GLU A 224 19.30 12.21 1.47
N THR A 225 19.43 10.99 2.02
CA THR A 225 18.35 10.00 2.05
C THR A 225 17.52 10.00 3.32
N PHE A 226 17.83 10.86 4.28
CA PHE A 226 17.10 11.01 5.53
C PHE A 226 17.00 12.46 5.97
N ALA A 227 16.05 12.76 6.87
CA ALA A 227 15.89 14.13 7.38
C ALA A 227 17.06 14.50 8.32
N PRO A 228 17.74 15.65 8.12
CA PRO A 228 18.91 16.02 8.91
C PRO A 228 18.61 16.26 10.39
N GLN A 229 17.33 16.47 10.74
CA GLN A 229 16.85 16.63 12.11
C GLN A 229 16.68 15.30 12.85
N THR A 230 16.67 14.17 12.14
CA THR A 230 16.59 12.85 12.77
C THR A 230 17.89 12.55 13.53
N ASN A 231 17.76 12.16 14.79
CA ASN A 231 18.94 11.77 15.57
C ASN A 231 19.66 10.60 14.89
N ARG A 232 20.97 10.74 14.71
CA ARG A 232 21.82 9.78 13.96
C ARG A 232 21.74 8.35 14.51
N GLU A 233 21.47 8.16 15.80
CA GLU A 233 21.29 6.84 16.40
C GLU A 233 20.07 6.05 15.88
N TYR A 234 19.09 6.77 15.28
CA TYR A 234 17.90 6.16 14.67
C TYR A 234 17.97 6.05 13.14
N VAL A 235 19.05 6.53 12.54
CA VAL A 235 19.26 6.51 11.08
C VAL A 235 20.13 5.32 10.72
N TYR A 236 19.63 4.43 9.87
CA TYR A 236 20.32 3.21 9.42
C TYR A 236 20.96 2.45 10.60
N SER A 237 20.14 2.22 11.63
CA SER A 237 20.53 1.54 12.87
C SER A 237 20.58 0.01 12.75
N GLY A 238 20.18 -0.54 11.61
CA GLY A 238 20.28 -1.96 11.28
C GLY A 238 21.70 -2.43 11.03
N LYS A 239 21.83 -3.67 10.56
CA LYS A 239 23.14 -4.31 10.33
C LYS A 239 23.33 -4.79 8.89
N GLY A 240 22.23 -4.85 8.10
CA GLY A 240 22.25 -5.37 6.75
C GLY A 240 22.84 -4.40 5.75
N ARG A 241 23.33 -4.95 4.64
CA ARG A 241 23.72 -4.22 3.45
C ARG A 241 22.65 -4.39 2.37
N LEU A 242 22.57 -3.44 1.45
CA LEU A 242 21.65 -3.49 0.31
C LEU A 242 21.82 -4.75 -0.56
N THR A 243 23.07 -5.25 -0.61
CA THR A 243 23.47 -6.41 -1.41
C THR A 243 23.56 -7.72 -0.63
N ASP A 244 23.19 -7.73 0.66
CA ASP A 244 23.17 -8.98 1.44
C ASP A 244 22.11 -9.93 0.88
N GLU A 245 22.48 -11.19 0.72
CA GLU A 245 21.63 -12.21 0.12
C GLU A 245 20.75 -12.89 1.17
N ILE A 246 19.44 -12.89 0.91
CA ILE A 246 18.43 -13.55 1.74
C ILE A 246 17.86 -14.74 0.96
N ASN A 247 17.98 -15.94 1.54
CA ASN A 247 17.39 -17.13 0.92
C ASN A 247 15.91 -17.25 1.27
N ILE A 248 15.07 -17.34 0.25
CA ILE A 248 13.61 -17.55 0.38
C ILE A 248 13.25 -18.73 -0.54
N ALA A 249 12.74 -19.81 0.05
CA ALA A 249 12.32 -21.02 -0.67
C ALA A 249 13.41 -21.57 -1.65
N GLY A 250 14.69 -21.46 -1.26
CA GLY A 250 15.82 -21.97 -2.06
C GLY A 250 16.33 -21.00 -3.14
N GLN A 251 15.76 -19.82 -3.26
CA GLN A 251 16.24 -18.76 -4.14
C GLN A 251 16.84 -17.62 -3.32
N SER A 252 17.90 -16.99 -3.84
CA SER A 252 18.61 -15.90 -3.16
C SER A 252 18.19 -14.56 -3.74
N TYR A 253 17.91 -13.60 -2.85
CA TYR A 253 17.47 -12.24 -3.22
C TYR A 253 18.25 -11.20 -2.42
N PRO A 254 18.75 -10.12 -3.08
CA PRO A 254 19.36 -9.00 -2.35
C PRO A 254 18.36 -8.34 -1.40
N LEU A 255 18.77 -8.09 -0.15
CA LEU A 255 17.93 -7.46 0.87
C LEU A 255 17.36 -6.12 0.41
N GLY A 256 18.14 -5.33 -0.32
CA GLY A 256 17.69 -4.08 -0.92
C GLY A 256 16.55 -4.28 -1.94
N LYS A 257 16.61 -5.33 -2.77
CA LYS A 257 15.53 -5.67 -3.70
C LYS A 257 14.28 -6.12 -2.97
N LEU A 258 14.41 -6.93 -1.93
CA LEU A 258 13.25 -7.32 -1.10
C LEU A 258 12.58 -6.09 -0.47
N ALA A 259 13.37 -5.15 0.08
CA ALA A 259 12.86 -3.91 0.65
C ALA A 259 12.29 -2.93 -0.41
N LEU A 260 12.66 -3.10 -1.69
CA LEU A 260 12.18 -2.34 -2.83
C LEU A 260 11.10 -3.06 -3.64
N SER A 261 10.67 -4.27 -3.24
CA SER A 261 9.57 -4.97 -3.91
C SER A 261 8.37 -4.01 -4.08
N PRO A 262 7.88 -3.82 -5.31
CA PRO A 262 6.81 -2.86 -5.55
C PRO A 262 5.50 -3.30 -4.90
N THR A 263 4.64 -2.34 -4.61
CA THR A 263 3.29 -2.64 -4.13
C THR A 263 2.53 -3.44 -5.20
N ARG A 264 2.07 -4.66 -4.85
CA ARG A 264 1.19 -5.44 -5.72
C ARG A 264 -0.13 -4.71 -5.91
N THR A 265 -0.63 -4.62 -7.15
CA THR A 265 -2.00 -4.18 -7.42
C THR A 265 -2.96 -5.36 -7.43
N PHE A 266 -4.17 -5.16 -6.93
CA PHE A 266 -5.25 -6.15 -6.99
C PHE A 266 -6.32 -5.80 -8.02
N LEU A 267 -6.13 -4.77 -8.85
CA LEU A 267 -7.11 -4.33 -9.85
C LEU A 267 -7.63 -5.47 -10.75
N PRO A 268 -6.75 -6.30 -11.38
CA PRO A 268 -7.22 -7.37 -12.26
C PRO A 268 -8.06 -8.43 -11.52
N VAL A 269 -7.64 -8.77 -10.30
CA VAL A 269 -8.33 -9.76 -9.45
C VAL A 269 -9.69 -9.22 -9.03
N LEU A 270 -9.73 -8.00 -8.51
CA LEU A 270 -10.96 -7.35 -8.07
C LEU A 270 -11.93 -7.13 -9.22
N LYS A 271 -11.45 -6.78 -10.43
CA LYS A 271 -12.30 -6.64 -11.60
C LYS A 271 -13.02 -7.95 -11.92
N LEU A 272 -12.32 -9.09 -11.83
CA LEU A 272 -12.93 -10.39 -12.05
C LEU A 272 -13.90 -10.78 -10.93
N ILE A 273 -13.56 -10.52 -9.67
CA ILE A 273 -14.44 -10.74 -8.52
C ILE A 273 -15.72 -9.90 -8.66
N PHE A 274 -15.60 -8.62 -9.00
CA PHE A 274 -16.76 -7.72 -9.08
C PHE A 274 -17.72 -8.05 -10.21
N LYS A 275 -17.29 -8.78 -11.22
CA LYS A 275 -18.14 -9.19 -12.33
C LYS A 275 -19.34 -10.01 -11.84
N ASP A 276 -19.11 -10.95 -10.90
CA ASP A 276 -20.10 -11.89 -10.46
C ASP A 276 -20.52 -11.74 -8.98
N PHE A 277 -19.64 -11.20 -8.14
CA PHE A 277 -19.79 -11.21 -6.67
C PHE A 277 -19.86 -9.82 -6.03
N ARG A 278 -19.90 -8.73 -6.80
CA ARG A 278 -19.93 -7.35 -6.27
C ARG A 278 -20.99 -7.13 -5.18
N ALA A 279 -22.21 -7.67 -5.38
CA ALA A 279 -23.33 -7.49 -4.45
C ALA A 279 -23.12 -8.20 -3.10
N SER A 280 -22.29 -9.24 -3.05
CA SER A 280 -21.98 -10.01 -1.84
C SER A 280 -20.76 -9.46 -1.08
N ILE A 281 -20.12 -8.41 -1.59
CA ILE A 281 -19.00 -7.77 -0.89
C ILE A 281 -19.53 -6.69 0.03
N HIS A 282 -19.26 -6.85 1.32
CA HIS A 282 -19.72 -5.95 2.36
C HIS A 282 -18.69 -4.89 2.78
N GLY A 283 -17.45 -5.06 2.37
CA GLY A 283 -16.38 -4.11 2.60
C GLY A 283 -15.05 -4.60 2.04
N ILE A 284 -14.18 -3.64 1.72
CA ILE A 284 -12.81 -3.92 1.29
C ILE A 284 -11.90 -2.95 2.03
N ILE A 285 -10.82 -3.48 2.59
CA ILE A 285 -9.80 -2.71 3.32
C ILE A 285 -8.43 -2.98 2.71
N HIS A 286 -7.77 -1.93 2.28
CA HIS A 286 -6.38 -1.97 1.86
C HIS A 286 -5.49 -1.68 3.07
N ASN A 287 -4.76 -2.68 3.56
CA ASN A 287 -3.89 -2.61 4.73
C ASN A 287 -2.61 -1.81 4.42
N THR A 288 -2.77 -0.50 4.36
CA THR A 288 -1.72 0.51 4.21
C THR A 288 -1.37 1.13 5.57
N GLY A 289 -1.23 2.45 5.71
CA GLY A 289 -0.98 3.08 7.01
C GLY A 289 -2.04 2.73 8.06
N GLY A 290 -1.60 2.22 9.20
CA GLY A 290 -2.46 1.66 10.26
C GLY A 290 -2.58 0.13 10.23
N GLY A 291 -1.99 -0.53 9.21
CA GLY A 291 -1.92 -2.00 9.11
C GLY A 291 -3.29 -2.66 9.32
N HIS A 292 -3.29 -3.72 10.10
CA HIS A 292 -4.49 -4.54 10.37
C HIS A 292 -5.57 -3.84 11.22
N SER A 293 -5.24 -2.73 11.89
CA SER A 293 -6.22 -1.95 12.67
C SER A 293 -6.98 -0.92 11.82
N LYS A 294 -6.58 -0.70 10.57
CA LYS A 294 -7.16 0.31 9.67
C LYS A 294 -8.67 0.16 9.48
N VAL A 295 -9.17 -1.07 9.49
CA VAL A 295 -10.60 -1.39 9.36
C VAL A 295 -11.49 -0.64 10.35
N LEU A 296 -11.01 -0.37 11.56
CA LEU A 296 -11.79 0.31 12.61
C LEU A 296 -12.26 1.71 12.20
N LYS A 297 -11.57 2.36 11.27
CA LYS A 297 -11.94 3.68 10.73
C LYS A 297 -13.17 3.65 9.82
N TYR A 298 -13.53 2.47 9.34
CA TYR A 298 -14.59 2.25 8.34
C TYR A 298 -15.76 1.45 8.87
N CYS A 299 -15.75 1.07 10.15
CA CYS A 299 -16.91 0.45 10.82
C CYS A 299 -17.90 1.55 11.21
N ASP A 300 -19.15 1.41 10.77
CA ASP A 300 -20.26 2.32 11.07
C ASP A 300 -21.08 1.89 12.29
N SER A 301 -20.77 0.72 12.84
CA SER A 301 -21.34 0.17 14.07
C SER A 301 -20.27 -0.60 14.84
N PRO A 302 -20.41 -0.73 16.17
CA PRO A 302 -19.48 -1.47 16.99
C PRO A 302 -19.38 -2.95 16.60
N VAL A 303 -18.18 -3.42 16.30
CA VAL A 303 -17.88 -4.81 15.95
C VAL A 303 -16.55 -5.27 16.52
N GLN A 304 -16.39 -6.57 16.72
CA GLN A 304 -15.10 -7.19 16.99
C GLN A 304 -14.59 -7.87 15.73
N ILE A 305 -13.43 -7.44 15.24
CA ILE A 305 -12.72 -8.03 14.12
C ILE A 305 -11.71 -9.04 14.70
N VAL A 306 -11.89 -10.32 14.40
CA VAL A 306 -11.00 -11.39 14.86
C VAL A 306 -10.23 -11.93 13.67
N LYS A 307 -8.90 -11.86 13.72
CA LYS A 307 -7.97 -12.36 12.68
C LYS A 307 -7.06 -13.39 13.35
N ASP A 308 -7.44 -14.65 13.25
CA ASP A 308 -6.84 -15.78 13.95
C ASP A 308 -6.35 -16.91 13.02
N HIS A 309 -6.42 -16.70 11.71
CA HIS A 309 -5.94 -17.61 10.66
C HIS A 309 -5.19 -16.82 9.60
N LEU A 310 -4.14 -16.08 10.02
CA LEU A 310 -3.39 -15.23 9.12
C LEU A 310 -2.71 -16.03 8.01
N LEU A 311 -2.48 -15.38 6.86
CA LEU A 311 -1.56 -15.87 5.85
C LEU A 311 -0.12 -15.86 6.39
N ASP A 312 0.77 -16.58 5.73
CA ASP A 312 2.18 -16.60 6.11
C ASP A 312 2.79 -15.20 6.17
N ILE A 313 3.59 -14.96 7.21
CA ILE A 313 4.32 -13.70 7.34
C ILE A 313 5.60 -13.76 6.53
N PRO A 314 5.78 -12.89 5.52
CA PRO A 314 6.98 -12.87 4.71
C PRO A 314 8.25 -12.60 5.53
N PRO A 315 9.40 -13.23 5.20
CA PRO A 315 10.66 -13.12 5.93
C PRO A 315 11.15 -11.69 6.14
N ILE A 316 10.81 -10.76 5.25
CA ILE A 316 11.20 -9.35 5.37
C ILE A 316 10.66 -8.72 6.66
N PHE A 317 9.44 -9.06 7.09
CA PHE A 317 8.84 -8.52 8.31
C PHE A 317 9.48 -9.10 9.58
N GLU A 318 9.89 -10.37 9.55
CA GLU A 318 10.63 -10.99 10.64
C GLU A 318 12.00 -10.31 10.81
N ILE A 319 12.71 -10.05 9.71
CA ILE A 319 14.00 -9.35 9.74
C ILE A 319 13.82 -7.93 10.33
N ILE A 320 12.76 -7.21 9.92
CA ILE A 320 12.46 -5.88 10.44
C ILE A 320 12.17 -5.93 11.94
N SER A 321 11.25 -6.81 12.38
CA SER A 321 10.88 -6.99 13.81
C SER A 321 12.10 -7.30 14.67
N LYS A 322 12.92 -8.26 14.25
CA LYS A 322 14.14 -8.67 14.95
C LYS A 322 15.15 -7.52 15.06
N ASN A 323 15.39 -6.79 13.99
CA ASN A 323 16.35 -5.68 13.99
C ASN A 323 15.83 -4.47 14.79
N ALA A 324 14.55 -4.18 14.66
CA ALA A 324 13.89 -3.10 15.39
C ALA A 324 13.72 -3.42 16.88
N GLY A 325 13.68 -4.70 17.25
CA GLY A 325 13.36 -5.15 18.60
C GLY A 325 11.96 -4.70 19.02
N VAL A 326 11.01 -4.68 18.06
CA VAL A 326 9.59 -4.38 18.29
C VAL A 326 8.80 -5.69 18.27
N ASP A 327 7.72 -5.70 19.03
CA ASP A 327 6.83 -6.86 19.09
C ASP A 327 5.88 -6.93 17.87
N TRP A 328 5.21 -8.05 17.74
CA TRP A 328 4.27 -8.29 16.66
C TRP A 328 3.07 -7.34 16.71
N GLU A 329 2.65 -6.89 17.90
CA GLU A 329 1.53 -5.96 18.04
C GLU A 329 1.85 -4.62 17.35
N GLU A 330 3.07 -4.07 17.54
CA GLU A 330 3.52 -2.85 16.85
C GLU A 330 3.68 -3.12 15.34
N MET A 331 4.23 -4.28 14.96
CA MET A 331 4.38 -4.65 13.53
C MET A 331 3.03 -4.68 12.81
N PHE A 332 2.00 -5.29 13.37
CA PHE A 332 0.65 -5.34 12.79
C PHE A 332 -0.05 -3.97 12.71
N LYS A 333 0.36 -2.99 13.50
CA LYS A 333 -0.13 -1.60 13.42
C LYS A 333 0.56 -0.78 12.32
N VAL A 334 1.80 -1.15 11.95
CA VAL A 334 2.61 -0.40 10.99
C VAL A 334 2.57 -1.03 9.60
N PHE A 335 2.64 -2.36 9.51
CA PHE A 335 2.80 -3.13 8.28
C PHE A 335 1.58 -4.00 7.96
N ASN A 336 1.49 -4.40 6.68
CA ASN A 336 0.46 -5.33 6.21
C ASN A 336 0.72 -6.79 6.62
N MET A 337 1.91 -7.12 7.06
CA MET A 337 2.35 -8.42 7.54
C MET A 337 2.03 -9.61 6.62
N GLY A 338 2.05 -9.38 5.30
CA GLY A 338 1.73 -10.40 4.30
C GLY A 338 0.29 -10.35 3.78
N THR A 339 -0.64 -9.73 4.50
CA THR A 339 -2.03 -9.56 4.08
C THR A 339 -2.33 -8.11 3.74
N ARG A 340 -2.33 -7.77 2.44
CA ARG A 340 -2.49 -6.37 2.04
C ARG A 340 -3.91 -5.97 1.76
N LEU A 341 -4.74 -6.88 1.25
CA LEU A 341 -6.14 -6.61 0.98
C LEU A 341 -7.03 -7.54 1.79
N GLU A 342 -8.08 -6.99 2.39
CA GLU A 342 -9.09 -7.73 3.12
C GLU A 342 -10.45 -7.50 2.49
N ILE A 343 -11.19 -8.57 2.23
CA ILE A 343 -12.55 -8.54 1.69
C ILE A 343 -13.49 -9.13 2.72
N TYR A 344 -14.50 -8.37 3.12
CA TYR A 344 -15.53 -8.74 4.07
C TYR A 344 -16.76 -9.24 3.31
N THR A 345 -17.16 -10.49 3.54
CA THR A 345 -18.19 -11.16 2.76
C THR A 345 -18.85 -12.32 3.55
N ASP A 346 -19.74 -13.07 2.92
CA ASP A 346 -20.25 -14.34 3.43
C ASP A 346 -19.32 -15.52 3.10
N GLU A 347 -19.53 -16.68 3.77
CA GLU A 347 -18.68 -17.87 3.61
C GLU A 347 -18.69 -18.44 2.18
N GLU A 348 -19.85 -18.42 1.50
CA GLU A 348 -19.98 -18.97 0.14
C GLU A 348 -19.20 -18.13 -0.85
N THR A 349 -19.37 -16.81 -0.80
CA THR A 349 -18.63 -15.87 -1.65
C THR A 349 -17.11 -15.89 -1.34
N ALA A 350 -16.74 -16.12 -0.08
CA ALA A 350 -15.32 -16.22 0.31
C ALA A 350 -14.58 -17.32 -0.47
N LEU A 351 -15.20 -18.49 -0.67
CA LEU A 351 -14.60 -19.58 -1.43
C LEU A 351 -14.35 -19.21 -2.89
N GLU A 352 -15.28 -18.48 -3.50
CA GLU A 352 -15.14 -18.01 -4.88
C GLU A 352 -14.05 -16.92 -5.00
N ILE A 353 -13.96 -16.00 -4.04
CA ILE A 353 -12.88 -14.99 -3.99
C ILE A 353 -11.51 -15.67 -3.92
N ILE A 354 -11.36 -16.68 -3.05
CA ILE A 354 -10.13 -17.47 -2.95
C ILE A 354 -9.82 -18.17 -4.27
N ARG A 355 -10.81 -18.82 -4.87
CA ARG A 355 -10.65 -19.50 -6.16
C ARG A 355 -10.20 -18.55 -7.27
N ILE A 356 -10.81 -17.36 -7.34
CA ILE A 356 -10.45 -16.33 -8.34
C ILE A 356 -9.04 -15.80 -8.08
N SER A 357 -8.67 -15.53 -6.83
CA SER A 357 -7.31 -15.08 -6.47
C SER A 357 -6.24 -16.07 -6.90
N ASN A 358 -6.51 -17.37 -6.71
CA ASN A 358 -5.60 -18.45 -7.13
C ASN A 358 -5.41 -18.53 -8.65
N LEU A 359 -6.36 -18.04 -9.48
CA LEU A 359 -6.17 -17.94 -10.93
C LEU A 359 -5.05 -16.97 -11.33
N PHE A 360 -4.72 -16.07 -10.44
CA PHE A 360 -3.64 -15.09 -10.60
C PHE A 360 -2.37 -15.46 -9.81
N ASP A 361 -2.27 -16.69 -9.31
CA ASP A 361 -1.18 -17.14 -8.43
C ASP A 361 -1.02 -16.27 -7.18
N ILE A 362 -2.14 -15.75 -6.67
CA ILE A 362 -2.19 -14.98 -5.43
C ILE A 362 -2.79 -15.85 -4.34
N GLU A 363 -2.00 -16.12 -3.31
CA GLU A 363 -2.49 -16.81 -2.13
C GLU A 363 -3.59 -15.98 -1.45
N ALA A 364 -4.67 -16.64 -1.11
CA ALA A 364 -5.80 -16.04 -0.40
C ALA A 364 -6.43 -17.07 0.53
N GLY A 365 -6.98 -16.61 1.63
CA GLY A 365 -7.62 -17.48 2.62
C GLY A 365 -8.59 -16.71 3.52
N VAL A 366 -9.46 -17.44 4.22
CA VAL A 366 -10.27 -16.87 5.29
C VAL A 366 -9.37 -16.66 6.49
N ILE A 367 -9.00 -15.39 6.74
CA ILE A 367 -8.06 -15.00 7.80
C ILE A 367 -8.75 -14.70 9.14
N GLY A 368 -10.07 -14.64 9.14
CA GLY A 368 -10.83 -14.28 10.33
C GLY A 368 -12.30 -14.04 10.07
N ARG A 369 -12.93 -13.42 11.04
CA ARG A 369 -14.38 -13.18 11.07
C ARG A 369 -14.76 -11.90 11.80
N VAL A 370 -16.00 -11.49 11.68
CA VAL A 370 -16.60 -10.36 12.39
C VAL A 370 -17.55 -10.91 13.46
N GLU A 371 -17.35 -10.50 14.70
CA GLU A 371 -18.13 -10.92 15.86
C GLU A 371 -18.88 -9.73 16.49
N GLU A 372 -19.89 -10.03 17.31
CA GLU A 372 -20.51 -9.05 18.17
C GLU A 372 -19.52 -8.56 19.23
N VAL A 373 -19.58 -7.27 19.52
CA VAL A 373 -18.75 -6.68 20.59
C VAL A 373 -19.56 -6.58 21.89
N ARG A 374 -18.91 -6.92 23.01
CA ARG A 374 -19.57 -6.87 24.33
C ARG A 374 -19.70 -5.47 24.94
N ASN A 375 -18.85 -4.51 24.50
CA ASN A 375 -18.65 -3.22 25.20
C ASN A 375 -18.90 -1.98 24.32
N GLU A 376 -19.68 -2.07 23.26
CA GLU A 376 -20.05 -0.96 22.35
C GLU A 376 -18.85 -0.21 21.68
N VAL A 377 -17.63 -0.75 21.77
CA VAL A 377 -16.42 -0.19 21.15
C VAL A 377 -15.82 -1.21 20.19
N SER A 378 -15.67 -0.83 18.92
CA SER A 378 -15.01 -1.68 17.93
C SER A 378 -13.55 -1.96 18.30
N ARG A 379 -13.12 -3.19 18.08
CA ARG A 379 -11.73 -3.61 18.30
C ARG A 379 -11.27 -4.63 17.26
N VAL A 380 -9.96 -4.71 17.08
CA VAL A 380 -9.29 -5.76 16.30
C VAL A 380 -8.53 -6.65 17.26
N VAL A 381 -8.69 -7.95 17.11
CA VAL A 381 -7.89 -8.97 17.78
C VAL A 381 -7.12 -9.72 16.70
N VAL A 382 -5.80 -9.68 16.77
CA VAL A 382 -4.92 -10.43 15.87
C VAL A 382 -4.20 -11.47 16.72
N SER A 383 -4.32 -12.73 16.31
CA SER A 383 -3.59 -13.84 16.94
C SER A 383 -2.57 -14.37 15.93
N HIS A 384 -1.32 -14.43 16.36
CA HIS A 384 -0.22 -15.04 15.63
C HIS A 384 0.37 -16.13 16.53
N GLU A 385 0.28 -17.38 16.08
CA GLU A 385 0.90 -18.52 16.76
C GLU A 385 2.38 -18.68 16.38
#